data_379f907451b6088ab3504c22aa929335
#
_entry.id   379f907451b6088ab3504c22aa929335
#
_cell.length_a   1.000
_cell.length_b   1.000
_cell.length_c   1.000
_cell.angle_alpha   90.00
_cell.angle_beta   90.00
_cell.angle_gamma   90.00
#
_symmetry.space_group_name_H-M   'P 1'
#
loop_
_entity.id
_entity.type
_entity.pdbx_description
1 polymer ?
#
loop_
_entity_poly.entity_id
_entity_poly.type
_entity_poly.pdbx_seq_one_letter_code
_entity_poly.pdbx_strand_id
1 'polypeptide(L)'
;MAKEIQFILYNLPDNSGTVQAYVENETLWLTQKAMSQLFDVSVPAINQHLKNIYETNELTPEATIKKNLIVQQEGNRQVKREQTFYSLDAIISVGYRVNSQKATRFRQWATRILNEFIRKGFVLDDRLAPTTKGFYAMVQNRFHYAIMLA
;
A
#
# COMPACT_ATOMS: atom_id res chain seq x y z
N MET A 1 22.09 4.55 11.69
CA MET A 1 22.49 3.97 10.40
C MET A 1 21.30 3.94 9.46
N ALA A 2 21.45 4.57 8.32
CA ALA A 2 20.41 4.52 7.31
C ALA A 2 20.29 3.09 6.81
N LYS A 3 19.14 2.47 7.03
CA LYS A 3 18.84 1.15 6.52
C LYS A 3 18.62 1.27 5.02
N GLU A 4 19.31 0.44 4.25
CA GLU A 4 19.12 0.43 2.80
C GLU A 4 17.69 -0.01 2.50
N ILE A 5 16.96 0.83 1.76
CA ILE A 5 15.59 0.54 1.40
C ILE A 5 15.59 -0.30 0.13
N GLN A 6 14.95 -1.46 0.18
CA GLN A 6 14.75 -2.27 -1.01
C GLN A 6 13.42 -1.91 -1.65
N PHE A 7 13.49 -1.38 -2.87
CA PHE A 7 12.30 -1.11 -3.67
C PHE A 7 12.01 -2.31 -4.56
N ILE A 8 10.73 -2.61 -4.67
CA ILE A 8 10.23 -3.62 -5.59
C ILE A 8 9.31 -2.90 -6.57
N LEU A 9 9.46 -3.20 -7.85
CA LEU A 9 8.58 -2.65 -8.89
C LEU A 9 7.43 -3.62 -9.13
N TYR A 10 6.21 -3.13 -9.02
CA TYR A 10 5.01 -3.91 -9.31
C TYR A 10 4.33 -3.37 -10.55
N ASN A 11 3.91 -4.25 -11.43
CA ASN A 11 3.10 -3.87 -12.57
C ASN A 11 1.69 -3.50 -12.11
N LEU A 12 1.15 -2.43 -12.69
CA LEU A 12 -0.24 -2.07 -12.45
C LEU A 12 -1.16 -3.13 -13.04
N PRO A 13 -2.36 -3.35 -12.44
CA PRO A 13 -3.27 -4.41 -12.89
C PRO A 13 -3.69 -4.32 -14.36
N ASP A 14 -3.64 -3.12 -14.94
CA ASP A 14 -4.01 -2.89 -16.35
C ASP A 14 -2.78 -2.78 -17.28
N ASN A 15 -1.60 -3.14 -16.80
CA ASN A 15 -0.34 -3.03 -17.52
C ASN A 15 0.02 -1.61 -17.99
N SER A 16 -0.58 -0.58 -17.36
CA SER A 16 -0.32 0.80 -17.73
C SER A 16 1.00 1.34 -17.19
N GLY A 17 1.71 0.58 -16.40
CA GLY A 17 2.99 0.99 -15.83
C GLY A 17 3.34 0.18 -14.59
N THR A 18 4.33 0.69 -13.84
CA THR A 18 4.79 0.07 -12.60
C THR A 18 4.70 1.09 -11.47
N VAL A 19 4.57 0.59 -10.24
CA VAL A 19 4.68 1.40 -9.04
C VAL A 19 5.83 0.88 -8.20
N GLN A 20 6.57 1.79 -7.58
CA GLN A 20 7.60 1.42 -6.62
C GLN A 20 6.96 1.15 -5.27
N ALA A 21 7.26 0.00 -4.70
CA ALA A 21 6.82 -0.35 -3.37
C ALA A 21 8.03 -0.65 -2.49
N TYR A 22 7.93 -0.28 -1.24
CA TYR A 22 8.92 -0.58 -0.23
C TYR A 22 8.35 -1.67 0.68
N VAL A 23 9.12 -2.73 0.90
CA VAL A 23 8.69 -3.87 1.74
C VAL A 23 9.53 -3.90 3.00
N GLU A 24 8.89 -3.86 4.15
CA GLU A 24 9.52 -3.97 5.46
C GLU A 24 8.52 -4.56 6.45
N ASN A 25 9.03 -5.40 7.37
CA ASN A 25 8.20 -6.02 8.41
C ASN A 25 6.99 -6.78 7.84
N GLU A 26 7.20 -7.46 6.73
CA GLU A 26 6.18 -8.27 6.05
C GLU A 26 4.98 -7.46 5.57
N THR A 27 5.14 -6.15 5.38
CA THR A 27 4.10 -5.30 4.84
C THR A 27 4.64 -4.41 3.74
N LEU A 28 3.73 -3.80 3.02
CA LEU A 28 3.99 -2.96 1.88
C LEU A 28 3.84 -1.50 2.25
N TRP A 29 4.74 -0.67 1.74
CA TRP A 29 4.73 0.77 1.96
C TRP A 29 4.79 1.48 0.61
N LEU A 30 3.91 2.44 0.40
CA LEU A 30 3.88 3.23 -0.83
C LEU A 30 3.99 4.72 -0.51
N THR A 31 4.59 5.45 -1.45
CA THR A 31 4.55 6.91 -1.43
C THR A 31 3.19 7.39 -1.93
N GLN A 32 2.89 8.68 -1.71
CA GLN A 32 1.68 9.28 -2.29
C GLN A 32 1.70 9.20 -3.81
N LYS A 33 2.87 9.39 -4.41
CA LYS A 33 3.03 9.28 -5.87
C LYS A 33 2.68 7.88 -6.37
N ALA A 34 3.15 6.85 -5.68
CA ALA A 34 2.84 5.47 -6.04
C ALA A 34 1.34 5.19 -5.89
N MET A 35 0.71 5.69 -4.82
CA MET A 35 -0.74 5.56 -4.66
C MET A 35 -1.51 6.29 -5.76
N SER A 36 -1.04 7.45 -6.18
CA SER A 36 -1.68 8.18 -7.29
C SER A 36 -1.66 7.38 -8.58
N GLN A 37 -0.57 6.67 -8.83
CA GLN A 37 -0.44 5.78 -10.00
C GLN A 37 -1.32 4.55 -9.85
N LEU A 38 -1.35 3.96 -8.66
CA LEU A 38 -2.14 2.77 -8.39
C LEU A 38 -3.65 3.02 -8.56
N PHE A 39 -4.14 4.15 -8.08
CA PHE A 39 -5.57 4.48 -8.11
C PHE A 39 -5.96 5.43 -9.23
N ASP A 40 -5.02 5.85 -10.04
CA ASP A 40 -5.24 6.75 -11.18
C ASP A 40 -5.92 8.07 -10.78
N VAL A 41 -5.37 8.71 -9.78
CA VAL A 41 -5.79 10.03 -9.30
C VAL A 41 -4.56 10.88 -9.03
N SER A 42 -4.76 12.18 -8.84
CA SER A 42 -3.65 13.09 -8.59
C SER A 42 -3.05 12.93 -7.19
N VAL A 43 -1.80 13.33 -7.04
CA VAL A 43 -1.15 13.33 -5.72
C VAL A 43 -1.90 14.23 -4.71
N PRO A 44 -2.34 15.45 -5.08
CA PRO A 44 -3.16 16.25 -4.16
C PRO A 44 -4.43 15.56 -3.70
N ALA A 45 -5.08 14.77 -4.57
CA ALA A 45 -6.26 13.99 -4.19
C ALA A 45 -5.91 12.92 -3.15
N ILE A 46 -4.80 12.19 -3.35
CA ILE A 46 -4.30 11.22 -2.37
C ILE A 46 -4.03 11.92 -1.03
N ASN A 47 -3.34 13.05 -1.07
CA ASN A 47 -3.04 13.82 0.15
C ASN A 47 -4.31 14.21 0.89
N GLN A 48 -5.34 14.65 0.18
CA GLN A 48 -6.60 15.04 0.80
C GLN A 48 -7.30 13.85 1.47
N HIS A 49 -7.32 12.71 0.81
CA HIS A 49 -7.88 11.49 1.40
C HIS A 49 -7.13 11.08 2.67
N LEU A 50 -5.80 11.13 2.63
CA LEU A 50 -4.98 10.81 3.81
C LEU A 50 -5.26 11.77 4.96
N LYS A 51 -5.36 13.07 4.69
CA LYS A 51 -5.71 14.05 5.71
C LYS A 51 -7.04 13.71 6.37
N ASN A 52 -8.04 13.38 5.58
CA ASN A 52 -9.37 13.02 6.10
C ASN A 52 -9.31 11.74 6.95
N ILE A 53 -8.54 10.76 6.52
CA ILE A 53 -8.37 9.49 7.26
C ILE A 53 -7.78 9.77 8.65
N TYR A 54 -6.76 10.61 8.73
CA TYR A 54 -6.12 10.91 10.01
C TYR A 54 -6.94 11.88 10.87
N GLU A 55 -7.62 12.84 10.27
CA GLU A 55 -8.49 13.76 10.98
C GLU A 55 -9.68 13.07 11.64
N THR A 56 -10.21 12.04 11.00
CA THR A 56 -11.35 11.27 11.55
C THR A 56 -10.90 10.14 12.48
N ASN A 57 -9.61 10.03 12.75
CA ASN A 57 -9.02 8.98 13.60
C ASN A 57 -9.30 7.55 13.10
N GLU A 58 -9.52 7.41 11.80
CA GLU A 58 -9.64 6.07 11.18
C GLU A 58 -8.33 5.31 11.31
N LEU A 59 -7.21 5.99 11.12
CA LEU A 59 -5.87 5.46 11.32
C LEU A 59 -5.03 6.46 12.11
N THR A 60 -3.97 5.98 12.73
CA THR A 60 -3.01 6.85 13.43
C THR A 60 -1.74 7.01 12.60
N PRO A 61 -1.20 8.24 12.50
CA PRO A 61 0.03 8.47 11.76
C PRO A 61 1.21 7.63 12.26
N GLU A 62 1.33 7.47 13.57
CA GLU A 62 2.44 6.75 14.19
C GLU A 62 2.56 5.31 13.72
N ALA A 63 1.42 4.66 13.44
CA ALA A 63 1.37 3.28 13.00
C ALA A 63 1.45 3.10 11.49
N THR A 64 1.13 4.15 10.72
CA THR A 64 0.89 4.04 9.28
C THR A 64 1.77 4.92 8.40
N ILE A 65 2.55 5.82 8.99
CA ILE A 65 3.47 6.69 8.26
C ILE A 65 4.90 6.40 8.69
N LYS A 66 5.78 6.33 7.71
CA LYS A 66 7.21 6.10 7.93
C LYS A 66 8.00 7.01 7.03
N LYS A 67 9.08 7.59 7.56
CA LYS A 67 9.99 8.41 6.78
C LYS A 67 11.34 7.72 6.69
N ASN A 68 11.86 7.60 5.49
CA ASN A 68 13.16 7.01 5.24
C ASN A 68 13.96 7.87 4.28
N LEU A 69 15.28 7.84 4.44
CA LEU A 69 16.18 8.49 3.49
C LEU A 69 16.38 7.58 2.28
N ILE A 70 16.23 8.15 1.10
CA ILE A 70 16.50 7.46 -0.15
C ILE A 70 17.58 8.23 -0.90
N VAL A 71 18.35 7.51 -1.70
CA VAL A 71 19.37 8.11 -2.58
C VAL A 71 18.75 8.26 -3.96
N GLN A 72 18.74 9.50 -4.46
CA GLN A 72 18.22 9.80 -5.79
C GLN A 72 19.32 10.39 -6.65
N GLN A 73 19.34 10.00 -7.91
CA GLN A 73 20.24 10.59 -8.90
C GLN A 73 19.59 11.86 -9.44
N GLU A 74 20.22 13.01 -9.18
CA GLU A 74 19.78 14.29 -9.71
C GLU A 74 20.91 14.88 -10.56
N GLY A 75 20.79 14.79 -11.90
CA GLY A 75 21.85 15.14 -12.81
C GLY A 75 23.07 14.25 -12.60
N ASN A 76 24.23 14.86 -12.31
CA ASN A 76 25.48 14.15 -12.03
C ASN A 76 25.71 13.91 -10.52
N ARG A 77 24.68 14.17 -9.69
CA ARG A 77 24.82 14.11 -8.23
C ARG A 77 23.89 13.06 -7.66
N GLN A 78 24.39 12.35 -6.66
CA GLN A 78 23.56 11.53 -5.79
C GLN A 78 23.14 12.37 -4.60
N VAL A 79 21.84 12.50 -4.38
CA VAL A 79 21.27 13.31 -3.30
C VAL A 79 20.45 12.40 -2.39
N LYS A 80 20.64 12.57 -1.08
CA LYS A 80 19.83 11.88 -0.08
C LYS A 80 18.60 12.74 0.20
N ARG A 81 17.40 12.15 0.04
CA ARG A 81 16.16 12.84 0.31
C ARG A 81 15.29 12.02 1.25
N GLU A 82 14.64 12.71 2.17
CA GLU A 82 13.64 12.08 3.02
C GLU A 82 12.38 11.82 2.22
N GLN A 83 11.90 10.58 2.27
CA GLN A 83 10.70 10.16 1.57
C GLN A 83 9.70 9.62 2.58
N THR A 84 8.45 10.04 2.45
CA THR A 84 7.35 9.59 3.30
C THR A 84 6.64 8.40 2.66
N PHE A 85 6.47 7.34 3.44
CA PHE A 85 5.81 6.11 3.02
C PHE A 85 4.59 5.86 3.89
N TYR A 86 3.58 5.25 3.29
CA TYR A 86 2.31 4.93 3.94
C TYR A 86 2.10 3.43 3.90
N SER A 87 1.62 2.87 5.01
CA SER A 87 1.46 1.43 5.19
C SER A 87 0.33 0.87 4.34
N LEU A 88 0.25 -0.45 4.29
CA LEU A 88 -0.85 -1.15 3.62
C LEU A 88 -2.21 -0.73 4.17
N ASP A 89 -2.32 -0.49 5.49
CA ASP A 89 -3.55 0.01 6.11
C ASP A 89 -4.01 1.32 5.45
N ALA A 90 -3.07 2.26 5.29
CA ALA A 90 -3.36 3.54 4.66
C ALA A 90 -3.73 3.37 3.19
N ILE A 91 -3.02 2.49 2.47
CA ILE A 91 -3.30 2.21 1.06
C ILE A 91 -4.73 1.69 0.89
N ILE A 92 -5.14 0.75 1.73
CA ILE A 92 -6.50 0.18 1.70
C ILE A 92 -7.55 1.25 2.00
N SER A 93 -7.33 2.05 3.03
CA SER A 93 -8.25 3.14 3.40
C SER A 93 -8.42 4.15 2.28
N VAL A 94 -7.32 4.53 1.63
CA VAL A 94 -7.36 5.43 0.47
C VAL A 94 -8.14 4.79 -0.67
N GLY A 95 -7.88 3.51 -0.95
CA GLY A 95 -8.58 2.78 -2.01
C GLY A 95 -10.08 2.72 -1.84
N TYR A 96 -10.57 2.73 -0.60
CA TYR A 96 -12.02 2.77 -0.32
C TYR A 96 -12.63 4.18 -0.46
N ARG A 97 -11.80 5.22 -0.48
CA ARG A 97 -12.27 6.61 -0.58
C ARG A 97 -12.18 7.17 -1.99
N VAL A 98 -11.24 6.69 -2.78
CA VAL A 98 -10.99 7.22 -4.12
C VAL A 98 -12.12 6.84 -5.06
N ASN A 99 -12.56 7.83 -5.86
CA ASN A 99 -13.57 7.60 -6.89
C ASN A 99 -12.89 7.51 -8.26
N SER A 100 -12.49 6.31 -8.64
CA SER A 100 -11.89 6.02 -9.93
C SER A 100 -12.19 4.58 -10.32
N GLN A 101 -12.02 4.27 -11.61
CA GLN A 101 -12.22 2.91 -12.12
C GLN A 101 -11.19 1.94 -11.52
N LYS A 102 -9.95 2.36 -11.40
CA LYS A 102 -8.90 1.54 -10.79
C LYS A 102 -9.17 1.30 -9.31
N ALA A 103 -9.64 2.31 -8.58
CA ALA A 103 -10.01 2.14 -7.18
C ALA A 103 -11.22 1.20 -7.03
N THR A 104 -12.18 1.25 -7.94
CA THR A 104 -13.30 0.31 -7.95
C THR A 104 -12.80 -1.13 -8.11
N ARG A 105 -11.88 -1.37 -9.04
CA ARG A 105 -11.29 -2.70 -9.23
C ARG A 105 -10.50 -3.14 -8.01
N PHE A 106 -9.79 -2.22 -7.38
CA PHE A 106 -9.07 -2.49 -6.14
C PHE A 106 -10.05 -2.94 -5.03
N ARG A 107 -11.16 -2.23 -4.86
CA ARG A 107 -12.17 -2.59 -3.86
C ARG A 107 -12.79 -3.96 -4.14
N GLN A 108 -13.10 -4.26 -5.39
CA GLN A 108 -13.62 -5.56 -5.79
C GLN A 108 -12.63 -6.69 -5.48
N TRP A 109 -11.37 -6.45 -5.79
CA TRP A 109 -10.30 -7.38 -5.48
C TRP A 109 -10.16 -7.60 -3.96
N ALA A 110 -10.13 -6.52 -3.19
CA ALA A 110 -10.01 -6.59 -1.73
C ALA A 110 -11.19 -7.35 -1.11
N THR A 111 -12.40 -7.12 -1.61
CA THR A 111 -13.60 -7.84 -1.17
C THR A 111 -13.49 -9.33 -1.43
N ARG A 112 -13.00 -9.72 -2.61
CA ARG A 112 -12.77 -11.14 -2.92
C ARG A 112 -11.76 -11.78 -1.97
N ILE A 113 -10.67 -11.08 -1.67
CA ILE A 113 -9.65 -11.58 -0.76
C ILE A 113 -10.23 -11.77 0.64
N LEU A 114 -11.00 -10.82 1.13
CA LEU A 114 -11.63 -10.92 2.43
C LEU A 114 -12.61 -12.09 2.48
N ASN A 115 -13.41 -12.28 1.43
CA ASN A 115 -14.34 -13.40 1.35
C ASN A 115 -13.61 -14.75 1.32
N GLU A 116 -12.50 -14.85 0.59
CA GLU A 116 -11.69 -16.05 0.58
C GLU A 116 -11.12 -16.35 1.96
N PHE A 117 -10.63 -15.31 2.64
CA PHE A 117 -10.09 -15.43 3.99
C PHE A 117 -11.13 -15.99 4.95
N ILE A 118 -12.33 -15.43 4.93
CA ILE A 118 -13.44 -15.85 5.81
C ILE A 118 -13.85 -17.30 5.47
N ARG A 119 -13.99 -17.63 4.20
CA ARG A 119 -14.42 -18.98 3.77
C ARG A 119 -13.41 -20.07 4.14
N LYS A 120 -12.13 -19.74 4.20
CA LYS A 120 -11.10 -20.70 4.59
C LYS A 120 -11.05 -20.96 6.11
N GLY A 121 -11.89 -20.25 6.87
CA GLY A 121 -12.02 -20.50 8.31
C GLY A 121 -10.83 -20.07 9.15
N PHE A 122 -10.04 -19.13 8.69
CA PHE A 122 -8.89 -18.61 9.46
C PHE A 122 -9.32 -18.01 10.77
N VAL A 123 -10.54 -17.54 10.85
CA VAL A 123 -11.12 -16.92 12.04
C VAL A 123 -11.40 -17.95 13.13
N LEU A 124 -11.50 -19.23 12.76
CA LEU A 124 -11.96 -20.29 13.67
C LEU A 124 -10.82 -21.10 14.30
N ASP A 125 -9.59 -20.89 13.88
CA ASP A 125 -8.43 -21.59 14.44
C ASP A 125 -7.59 -20.60 15.24
N ASP A 126 -7.52 -20.81 16.56
CA ASP A 126 -6.78 -19.92 17.45
C ASP A 126 -5.30 -19.80 17.10
N ARG A 127 -4.72 -20.81 16.46
CA ARG A 127 -3.32 -20.79 16.01
C ARG A 127 -3.15 -20.00 14.73
N LEU A 128 -4.24 -19.88 13.98
CA LEU A 128 -4.32 -19.15 12.74
C LEU A 128 -5.22 -17.94 12.89
N ALA A 129 -5.68 -17.69 14.14
CA ALA A 129 -6.54 -16.54 14.41
C ALA A 129 -5.94 -15.33 13.71
N PRO A 130 -6.71 -14.69 12.84
CA PRO A 130 -6.18 -13.56 12.10
C PRO A 130 -5.93 -12.45 13.09
N THR A 131 -4.74 -12.48 13.63
CA THR A 131 -4.20 -11.22 14.08
C THR A 131 -4.32 -10.31 12.87
N THR A 132 -4.54 -9.06 13.08
CA THR A 132 -4.48 -8.04 12.04
C THR A 132 -3.28 -8.30 11.11
N LYS A 133 -2.16 -8.71 11.69
CA LYS A 133 -0.93 -9.07 10.98
C LYS A 133 -1.13 -10.22 9.98
N GLY A 134 -1.82 -11.29 10.37
CA GLY A 134 -2.07 -12.45 9.49
C GLY A 134 -2.97 -12.08 8.32
N PHE A 135 -4.01 -11.29 8.57
CA PHE A 135 -4.90 -10.81 7.52
C PHE A 135 -4.13 -9.94 6.52
N TYR A 136 -3.34 -8.99 7.01
CA TYR A 136 -2.59 -8.09 6.12
C TYR A 136 -1.51 -8.83 5.33
N ALA A 137 -0.88 -9.84 5.92
CA ALA A 137 0.08 -10.67 5.18
C ALA A 137 -0.59 -11.37 4.01
N MET A 138 -1.78 -11.90 4.21
CA MET A 138 -2.53 -12.56 3.14
C MET A 138 -2.93 -11.56 2.06
N VAL A 139 -3.46 -10.40 2.43
CA VAL A 139 -3.84 -9.35 1.49
C VAL A 139 -2.60 -8.87 0.72
N GLN A 140 -1.48 -8.69 1.39
CA GLN A 140 -0.24 -8.28 0.77
C GLN A 140 0.23 -9.29 -0.28
N ASN A 141 0.21 -10.56 0.03
CA ASN A 141 0.62 -11.60 -0.92
C ASN A 141 -0.25 -11.59 -2.16
N ARG A 142 -1.56 -11.44 -1.99
CA ARG A 142 -2.49 -11.37 -3.12
C ARG A 142 -2.32 -10.08 -3.91
N PHE A 143 -2.04 -8.98 -3.22
CA PHE A 143 -1.78 -7.70 -3.85
C PHE A 143 -0.53 -7.77 -4.73
N HIS A 144 0.56 -8.33 -4.23
CA HIS A 144 1.78 -8.60 -5.00
C HIS A 144 1.45 -9.41 -6.26
N TYR A 145 0.76 -10.51 -6.07
CA TYR A 145 0.43 -11.42 -7.15
C TYR A 145 -0.41 -10.73 -8.23
N ALA A 146 -1.43 -10.01 -7.81
CA ALA A 146 -2.31 -9.29 -8.74
C ALA A 146 -1.55 -8.23 -9.55
N ILE A 147 -0.64 -7.50 -8.91
CA ILE A 147 0.13 -6.45 -9.57
C ILE A 147 1.18 -7.05 -10.49
N MET A 148 1.83 -8.14 -10.08
CA MET A 148 2.89 -8.77 -10.86
C MET A 148 2.38 -9.51 -12.08
N LEU A 149 1.16 -10.05 -12.04
CA LEU A 149 0.57 -10.83 -13.13
C LEU A 149 -0.26 -10.01 -14.10
N ALA A 150 -0.57 -8.78 -13.72
CA ALA A 150 -1.42 -7.92 -14.57
C ALA A 150 -0.75 -7.48 -15.86
#